data_3febd2675068c17abdf300612ef4f3df
#
_entry.id   3febd2675068c17abdf300612ef4f3df
#
_cell.length_a   1.000
_cell.length_b   1.000
_cell.length_c   1.000
_cell.angle_alpha   90.00
_cell.angle_beta   90.00
_cell.angle_gamma   90.00
#
_symmetry.space_group_name_H-M   'P 1'
#
loop_
_entity.id
_entity.type
_entity.pdbx_description
1 polymer ?
#
loop_
_entity_poly.entity_id
_entity_poly.type
_entity_poly.pdbx_seq_one_letter_code
_entity_poly.pdbx_strand_id
1 'polypeptide(L)'
;MNAMSVTENIIRADVRSLAAYPVPDASGFVKLDAMENPYTLPAGLQDELGKRLGVLALNRYPVPSYAALKAAICDKLGVPAGFGVILGNGSDELISIVSIACAKAGAKVLAPVPGFVMYAMSAQLAGLEFIGVPLCADLSLDVDAMLAAVRAHRPAITYLAYPNNPTGNLFDADAMRALLREVGDSGVVVVDEAYQPFAGDSFMPRLAEFDNLIVMRTVSKLGLAGIRLGYMSAAAPLLKEFDKVRPPYNINVLTEATAAFMLEHSDVLDAQAAAICVERERLSAAMAALPGVAVFPSAANFILLRISRPELTGAQVFERLLERRVLVKNVGRMHALLENCLRVTVSTPSENAQFLAALESSLNFRTV
;
A
#
# COMPACT_ATOMS: atom_id res chain seq x y z
N MET A 1 -36.83 -0.80 23.34
CA MET A 1 -36.23 -0.11 22.17
C MET A 1 -35.64 -1.15 21.26
N ASN A 2 -35.96 -1.12 19.98
CA ASN A 2 -35.46 -2.09 19.02
C ASN A 2 -33.97 -1.75 18.74
N ALA A 3 -33.06 -2.75 18.70
CA ALA A 3 -31.61 -2.55 18.46
C ALA A 3 -31.33 -1.76 17.16
N MET A 4 -32.17 -1.93 16.13
CA MET A 4 -32.09 -1.15 14.90
C MET A 4 -32.25 0.37 15.11
N SER A 5 -33.19 0.79 16.01
CA SER A 5 -33.40 2.23 16.24
C SER A 5 -32.22 2.89 16.96
N VAL A 6 -31.50 2.16 17.81
CA VAL A 6 -30.28 2.66 18.47
C VAL A 6 -29.16 2.86 17.45
N THR A 7 -28.94 1.89 16.57
CA THR A 7 -27.94 1.99 15.50
C THR A 7 -28.22 3.18 14.58
N GLU A 8 -29.46 3.37 14.17
CA GLU A 8 -29.86 4.48 13.28
C GLU A 8 -29.67 5.85 13.92
N ASN A 9 -29.92 5.95 15.23
CA ASN A 9 -29.83 7.24 15.95
C ASN A 9 -28.40 7.62 16.36
N ILE A 10 -27.50 6.65 16.56
CA ILE A 10 -26.17 6.90 17.12
C ILE A 10 -25.09 6.83 16.05
N ILE A 11 -25.17 5.85 15.13
CA ILE A 11 -24.14 5.64 14.13
C ILE A 11 -24.38 6.55 12.92
N ARG A 12 -23.35 7.28 12.51
CA ARG A 12 -23.35 8.16 11.33
C ARG A 12 -23.86 7.42 10.10
N ALA A 13 -24.69 8.09 9.29
CA ALA A 13 -25.30 7.49 8.09
C ALA A 13 -24.25 7.05 7.05
N ASP A 14 -23.19 7.81 6.89
CA ASP A 14 -22.08 7.50 5.99
C ASP A 14 -21.28 6.26 6.45
N VAL A 15 -21.14 6.04 7.76
CA VAL A 15 -20.54 4.81 8.31
C VAL A 15 -21.48 3.61 8.09
N ARG A 16 -22.78 3.80 8.29
CA ARG A 16 -23.78 2.72 8.06
C ARG A 16 -23.89 2.30 6.60
N SER A 17 -23.54 3.16 5.67
CA SER A 17 -23.50 2.86 4.24
C SER A 17 -22.24 2.08 3.79
N LEU A 18 -21.20 2.02 4.64
CA LEU A 18 -19.98 1.29 4.32
C LEU A 18 -20.18 -0.22 4.49
N ALA A 19 -19.58 -0.99 3.61
CA ALA A 19 -19.36 -2.42 3.83
C ALA A 19 -18.03 -2.63 4.56
N ALA A 20 -17.97 -3.62 5.45
CA ALA A 20 -16.69 -4.07 6.00
C ALA A 20 -15.76 -4.51 4.88
N TYR A 21 -14.47 -4.18 5.00
CA TYR A 21 -13.49 -4.56 3.98
C TYR A 21 -13.42 -6.10 3.87
N PRO A 22 -13.77 -6.68 2.70
CA PRO A 22 -13.80 -8.13 2.55
C PRO A 22 -12.39 -8.67 2.41
N VAL A 23 -12.00 -9.57 3.31
CA VAL A 23 -10.77 -10.36 3.19
C VAL A 23 -11.18 -11.79 2.85
N PRO A 24 -10.81 -12.32 1.67
CA PRO A 24 -11.14 -13.70 1.30
C PRO A 24 -10.34 -14.69 2.16
N ASP A 25 -10.96 -15.84 2.46
CA ASP A 25 -10.21 -16.97 3.02
C ASP A 25 -9.35 -17.58 1.91
N ALA A 26 -8.04 -17.51 2.09
CA ALA A 26 -7.05 -18.03 1.12
C ALA A 26 -6.59 -19.45 1.44
N SER A 27 -7.22 -20.14 2.39
CA SER A 27 -6.83 -21.50 2.79
C SER A 27 -6.89 -22.48 1.61
N GLY A 28 -5.76 -23.10 1.30
CA GLY A 28 -5.62 -24.05 0.19
C GLY A 28 -5.55 -23.43 -1.21
N PHE A 29 -5.31 -22.11 -1.29
CA PHE A 29 -5.03 -21.39 -2.54
C PHE A 29 -3.56 -21.05 -2.68
N VAL A 30 -3.08 -20.93 -3.91
CA VAL A 30 -1.91 -20.13 -4.23
C VAL A 30 -2.32 -18.66 -4.06
N LYS A 31 -1.82 -18.01 -3.00
CA LYS A 31 -2.29 -16.69 -2.54
C LYS A 31 -1.52 -15.56 -3.19
N LEU A 32 -2.12 -14.93 -4.22
CA LEU A 32 -1.51 -13.86 -5.01
C LEU A 32 -2.34 -12.56 -5.02
N ASP A 33 -3.15 -12.31 -3.99
CA ASP A 33 -4.09 -11.19 -3.93
C ASP A 33 -3.62 -10.00 -3.09
N ALA A 34 -2.73 -10.20 -2.10
CA ALA A 34 -2.47 -9.25 -1.02
C ALA A 34 -1.06 -8.60 -1.05
N MET A 35 -0.28 -8.82 -2.11
CA MET A 35 1.06 -8.27 -2.29
C MET A 35 1.99 -8.56 -1.09
N GLU A 36 1.91 -9.78 -0.55
CA GLU A 36 2.79 -10.28 0.49
C GLU A 36 4.12 -10.78 -0.11
N ASN A 37 5.17 -10.77 0.69
CA ASN A 37 6.44 -11.42 0.34
C ASN A 37 6.26 -12.95 0.57
N PRO A 38 6.51 -13.79 -0.43
CA PRO A 38 6.29 -15.23 -0.32
C PRO A 38 7.39 -15.96 0.45
N TYR A 39 8.53 -15.30 0.67
CA TYR A 39 9.68 -15.94 1.32
C TYR A 39 9.56 -15.84 2.84
N THR A 40 9.83 -16.96 3.51
CA THR A 40 9.98 -17.02 4.97
C THR A 40 11.41 -16.65 5.37
N LEU A 41 11.60 -16.33 6.65
CA LEU A 41 12.93 -16.15 7.20
C LEU A 41 13.72 -17.48 7.17
N PRO A 42 15.05 -17.45 6.98
CA PRO A 42 15.92 -18.61 7.18
C PRO A 42 15.74 -19.22 8.58
N ALA A 43 15.78 -20.55 8.69
CA ALA A 43 15.51 -21.27 9.93
C ALA A 43 16.37 -20.77 11.12
N GLY A 44 17.66 -20.49 10.89
CA GLY A 44 18.54 -19.96 11.94
C GLY A 44 18.07 -18.61 12.50
N LEU A 45 17.55 -17.72 11.63
CA LEU A 45 16.98 -16.43 12.06
C LEU A 45 15.63 -16.61 12.74
N GLN A 46 14.82 -17.59 12.32
CA GLN A 46 13.57 -17.93 13.03
C GLN A 46 13.85 -18.37 14.46
N ASP A 47 14.85 -19.24 14.66
CA ASP A 47 15.25 -19.73 15.99
C ASP A 47 15.80 -18.59 16.88
N GLU A 48 16.61 -17.70 16.33
CA GLU A 48 17.18 -16.58 17.05
C GLU A 48 16.08 -15.58 17.43
N LEU A 49 15.21 -15.22 16.50
CA LEU A 49 14.05 -14.38 16.75
C LEU A 49 13.14 -14.99 17.82
N GLY A 50 12.87 -16.29 17.73
CA GLY A 50 12.05 -17.00 18.73
C GLY A 50 12.62 -16.89 20.15
N LYS A 51 13.94 -17.02 20.30
CA LYS A 51 14.63 -16.83 21.60
C LYS A 51 14.51 -15.37 22.09
N ARG A 52 14.67 -14.38 21.22
CA ARG A 52 14.52 -12.97 21.60
C ARG A 52 13.08 -12.63 22.03
N LEU A 53 12.08 -13.15 21.31
CA LEU A 53 10.68 -12.90 21.63
C LEU A 53 10.23 -13.62 22.90
N GLY A 54 10.76 -14.82 23.18
CA GLY A 54 10.39 -15.64 24.35
C GLY A 54 10.72 -15.03 25.70
N VAL A 55 11.63 -14.05 25.77
CA VAL A 55 12.03 -13.38 27.02
C VAL A 55 11.37 -12.02 27.25
N LEU A 56 10.50 -11.59 26.31
CA LEU A 56 9.86 -10.28 26.43
C LEU A 56 8.82 -10.24 27.54
N ALA A 57 8.77 -9.10 28.25
CA ALA A 57 7.80 -8.86 29.33
C ALA A 57 6.43 -8.47 28.73
N LEU A 58 5.65 -9.46 28.30
CA LEU A 58 4.33 -9.25 27.67
C LEU A 58 3.30 -8.60 28.61
N ASN A 59 3.56 -8.60 29.92
CA ASN A 59 2.72 -7.97 30.95
C ASN A 59 3.06 -6.48 31.16
N ARG A 60 3.92 -5.89 30.35
CA ARG A 60 4.32 -4.47 30.43
C ARG A 60 4.06 -3.75 29.11
N TYR A 61 3.70 -2.48 29.19
CA TYR A 61 3.65 -1.61 28.02
C TYR A 61 5.04 -1.37 27.45
N PRO A 62 5.15 -1.18 26.12
CA PRO A 62 6.40 -0.74 25.50
C PRO A 62 6.80 0.66 25.98
N VAL A 63 8.06 1.03 25.76
CA VAL A 63 8.52 2.40 25.98
C VAL A 63 7.96 3.30 24.88
N PRO A 64 7.10 4.28 25.18
CA PRO A 64 6.31 4.98 24.16
C PRO A 64 7.11 5.89 23.23
N SER A 65 8.37 6.15 23.53
CA SER A 65 9.26 6.91 22.63
C SER A 65 9.72 6.08 21.43
N TYR A 66 9.83 4.75 21.57
CA TYR A 66 10.41 3.84 20.58
C TYR A 66 11.76 4.34 20.03
N ALA A 67 12.55 5.03 20.85
CA ALA A 67 13.71 5.78 20.40
C ALA A 67 14.74 4.91 19.67
N ALA A 68 15.02 3.71 20.19
CA ALA A 68 15.96 2.78 19.59
C ALA A 68 15.46 2.29 18.22
N LEU A 69 14.19 1.89 18.12
CA LEU A 69 13.60 1.42 16.86
C LEU A 69 13.54 2.55 15.82
N LYS A 70 13.12 3.76 16.23
CA LYS A 70 13.11 4.94 15.34
C LYS A 70 14.51 5.27 14.80
N ALA A 71 15.55 5.23 15.65
CA ALA A 71 16.91 5.44 15.24
C ALA A 71 17.39 4.38 14.24
N ALA A 72 17.09 3.10 14.49
CA ALA A 72 17.42 2.01 13.58
C ALA A 72 16.69 2.14 12.22
N ILE A 73 15.42 2.55 12.21
CA ILE A 73 14.68 2.84 10.98
C ILE A 73 15.35 3.97 10.20
N CYS A 74 15.70 5.08 10.87
CA CYS A 74 16.36 6.20 10.20
C CYS A 74 17.70 5.79 9.59
N ASP A 75 18.51 5.04 10.31
CA ASP A 75 19.81 4.56 9.84
C ASP A 75 19.70 3.57 8.67
N LYS A 76 18.87 2.54 8.83
CA LYS A 76 18.80 1.41 7.88
C LYS A 76 17.92 1.66 6.67
N LEU A 77 16.89 2.51 6.79
CA LEU A 77 15.90 2.71 5.72
C LEU A 77 16.03 4.07 5.03
N GLY A 78 17.18 4.73 5.19
CA GLY A 78 17.60 5.88 4.38
C GLY A 78 16.82 7.17 4.68
N VAL A 79 16.40 7.39 5.93
CA VAL A 79 15.83 8.68 6.33
C VAL A 79 16.96 9.71 6.44
N PRO A 80 16.87 10.88 5.77
CA PRO A 80 17.92 11.87 5.77
C PRO A 80 18.24 12.43 7.17
N ALA A 81 19.49 12.83 7.39
CA ALA A 81 19.90 13.47 8.63
C ALA A 81 19.05 14.72 8.93
N GLY A 82 18.65 14.89 10.18
CA GLY A 82 17.77 15.98 10.62
C GLY A 82 16.27 15.65 10.54
N PHE A 83 15.89 14.53 9.92
CA PHE A 83 14.52 14.04 9.89
C PHE A 83 14.35 12.87 10.87
N GLY A 84 13.14 12.76 11.42
CA GLY A 84 12.74 11.66 12.28
C GLY A 84 11.58 10.88 11.69
N VAL A 85 11.05 9.92 12.46
CA VAL A 85 9.91 9.13 12.05
C VAL A 85 8.84 9.03 13.14
N ILE A 86 7.59 8.89 12.71
CA ILE A 86 6.47 8.41 13.53
C ILE A 86 6.14 6.99 13.09
N LEU A 87 5.85 6.12 14.07
CA LEU A 87 5.47 4.73 13.85
C LEU A 87 3.96 4.57 13.91
N GLY A 88 3.43 3.71 13.04
CA GLY A 88 2.02 3.32 13.00
C GLY A 88 1.85 1.80 12.94
N ASN A 89 0.69 1.34 13.35
CA ASN A 89 0.28 -0.06 13.25
C ASN A 89 -0.09 -0.40 11.80
N GLY A 90 0.92 -0.42 10.93
CA GLY A 90 0.83 -0.40 9.48
C GLY A 90 0.62 1.03 8.93
N SER A 91 0.67 1.17 7.61
CA SER A 91 0.39 2.46 6.93
C SER A 91 -1.07 2.91 7.11
N ASP A 92 -2.00 1.98 7.32
CA ASP A 92 -3.43 2.32 7.51
C ASP A 92 -3.66 3.19 8.75
N GLU A 93 -2.94 2.93 9.87
CA GLU A 93 -3.00 3.80 11.05
C GLU A 93 -2.37 5.16 10.75
N LEU A 94 -1.27 5.22 10.00
CA LEU A 94 -0.65 6.48 9.62
C LEU A 94 -1.56 7.35 8.74
N ILE A 95 -2.26 6.74 7.78
CA ILE A 95 -3.29 7.40 6.96
C ILE A 95 -4.39 7.97 7.87
N SER A 96 -4.83 7.20 8.86
CA SER A 96 -5.84 7.65 9.83
C SER A 96 -5.34 8.81 10.70
N ILE A 97 -4.09 8.75 11.19
CA ILE A 97 -3.46 9.82 11.97
C ILE A 97 -3.41 11.12 11.16
N VAL A 98 -2.93 11.07 9.90
CA VAL A 98 -2.88 12.24 9.02
C VAL A 98 -4.29 12.78 8.76
N SER A 99 -5.25 11.90 8.47
CA SER A 99 -6.64 12.29 8.20
C SER A 99 -7.26 13.00 9.41
N ILE A 100 -7.12 12.44 10.63
CA ILE A 100 -7.67 13.04 11.86
C ILE A 100 -6.99 14.38 12.18
N ALA A 101 -5.66 14.45 12.05
CA ALA A 101 -4.91 15.69 12.35
C ALA A 101 -5.28 16.84 11.39
N CYS A 102 -5.64 16.53 10.13
CA CYS A 102 -6.00 17.51 9.12
C CYS A 102 -7.52 17.75 9.01
N ALA A 103 -8.36 17.10 9.83
CA ALA A 103 -9.82 17.16 9.75
C ALA A 103 -10.39 18.48 10.28
N LYS A 104 -10.16 19.56 9.53
CA LYS A 104 -10.86 20.84 9.73
C LYS A 104 -12.20 20.83 8.98
N ALA A 105 -13.16 21.64 9.43
CA ALA A 105 -14.44 21.80 8.75
C ALA A 105 -14.25 22.17 7.26
N GLY A 106 -14.81 21.38 6.34
CA GLY A 106 -14.69 21.58 4.91
C GLY A 106 -13.33 21.17 4.30
N ALA A 107 -12.44 20.56 5.09
CA ALA A 107 -11.16 20.07 4.58
C ALA A 107 -11.36 18.91 3.60
N LYS A 108 -10.48 18.83 2.61
CA LYS A 108 -10.57 17.90 1.49
C LYS A 108 -9.32 17.05 1.37
N VAL A 109 -9.51 15.85 0.84
CA VAL A 109 -8.44 14.91 0.47
C VAL A 109 -8.47 14.74 -1.03
N LEU A 110 -7.32 14.87 -1.69
CA LEU A 110 -7.13 14.68 -3.12
C LEU A 110 -6.26 13.45 -3.37
N ALA A 111 -6.63 12.64 -4.35
CA ALA A 111 -5.77 11.56 -4.84
C ALA A 111 -6.09 11.20 -6.30
N PRO A 112 -5.11 10.67 -7.08
CA PRO A 112 -5.39 10.05 -8.36
C PRO A 112 -6.22 8.77 -8.19
N VAL A 113 -7.13 8.51 -9.14
CA VAL A 113 -7.95 7.29 -9.18
C VAL A 113 -7.86 6.63 -10.56
N PRO A 114 -7.75 5.30 -10.62
CA PRO A 114 -7.75 4.33 -9.52
C PRO A 114 -6.50 4.41 -8.65
N GLY A 115 -6.71 4.35 -7.33
CA GLY A 115 -5.67 4.42 -6.32
C GLY A 115 -5.97 3.51 -5.12
N PHE A 116 -5.19 3.63 -4.06
CA PHE A 116 -5.40 2.83 -2.86
C PHE A 116 -6.69 3.26 -2.13
N VAL A 117 -7.60 2.31 -1.94
CA VAL A 117 -8.96 2.57 -1.43
C VAL A 117 -9.00 3.20 -0.04
N MET A 118 -7.96 2.98 0.77
CA MET A 118 -7.91 3.50 2.15
C MET A 118 -7.83 5.02 2.21
N TYR A 119 -7.39 5.72 1.17
CA TYR A 119 -7.37 7.19 1.16
C TYR A 119 -8.81 7.74 1.20
N ALA A 120 -9.68 7.25 0.34
CA ALA A 120 -11.09 7.65 0.32
C ALA A 120 -11.82 7.19 1.59
N MET A 121 -11.58 5.95 2.03
CA MET A 121 -12.21 5.40 3.23
C MET A 121 -11.82 6.18 4.49
N SER A 122 -10.53 6.46 4.69
CA SER A 122 -10.06 7.21 5.85
C SER A 122 -10.51 8.66 5.82
N ALA A 123 -10.57 9.29 4.63
CA ALA A 123 -11.16 10.62 4.47
C ALA A 123 -12.62 10.63 4.93
N GLN A 124 -13.45 9.71 4.45
CA GLN A 124 -14.85 9.58 4.85
C GLN A 124 -15.00 9.36 6.36
N LEU A 125 -14.22 8.46 6.94
CA LEU A 125 -14.25 8.16 8.37
C LEU A 125 -13.85 9.37 9.23
N ALA A 126 -12.91 10.19 8.75
CA ALA A 126 -12.51 11.43 9.40
C ALA A 126 -13.45 12.63 9.12
N GLY A 127 -14.48 12.46 8.29
CA GLY A 127 -15.41 13.51 7.90
C GLY A 127 -14.83 14.49 6.87
N LEU A 128 -13.83 14.07 6.12
CA LEU A 128 -13.22 14.83 5.02
C LEU A 128 -13.89 14.50 3.69
N GLU A 129 -13.99 15.49 2.80
CA GLU A 129 -14.44 15.29 1.41
C GLU A 129 -13.30 14.68 0.60
N PHE A 130 -13.56 13.54 -0.07
CA PHE A 130 -12.59 12.91 -0.97
C PHE A 130 -12.82 13.35 -2.41
N ILE A 131 -11.74 13.79 -3.07
CA ILE A 131 -11.72 14.19 -4.48
C ILE A 131 -10.78 13.25 -5.22
N GLY A 132 -11.34 12.45 -6.12
CA GLY A 132 -10.58 11.58 -7.01
C GLY A 132 -10.37 12.23 -8.37
N VAL A 133 -9.12 12.33 -8.83
CA VAL A 133 -8.78 12.77 -10.19
C VAL A 133 -8.43 11.54 -11.02
N PRO A 134 -9.15 11.25 -12.13
CA PRO A 134 -8.84 10.11 -12.96
C PRO A 134 -7.43 10.14 -13.53
N LEU A 135 -6.75 8.98 -13.55
CA LEU A 135 -5.52 8.79 -14.32
C LEU A 135 -5.81 8.88 -15.82
N CYS A 136 -4.78 9.10 -16.62
CA CYS A 136 -4.84 8.97 -18.08
C CYS A 136 -5.17 7.52 -18.51
N ALA A 137 -5.53 7.34 -19.77
CA ALA A 137 -5.88 6.02 -20.31
C ALA A 137 -4.74 5.00 -20.26
N ASP A 138 -3.50 5.47 -20.28
CA ASP A 138 -2.27 4.68 -20.13
C ASP A 138 -1.86 4.46 -18.65
N LEU A 139 -2.70 4.90 -17.71
CA LEU A 139 -2.51 4.85 -16.27
C LEU A 139 -1.41 5.81 -15.74
N SER A 140 -0.92 6.73 -16.57
CA SER A 140 -0.07 7.83 -16.12
C SER A 140 -0.87 8.87 -15.33
N LEU A 141 -0.17 9.70 -14.55
CA LEU A 141 -0.78 10.78 -13.79
C LEU A 141 -1.23 11.90 -14.74
N ASP A 142 -2.51 12.30 -14.68
CA ASP A 142 -3.00 13.51 -15.35
C ASP A 142 -2.56 14.73 -14.54
N VAL A 143 -1.38 15.26 -14.87
CA VAL A 143 -0.75 16.36 -14.12
C VAL A 143 -1.57 17.62 -14.18
N ASP A 144 -2.10 17.96 -15.35
CA ASP A 144 -2.88 19.20 -15.56
C ASP A 144 -4.19 19.15 -14.78
N ALA A 145 -4.89 17.99 -14.81
CA ALA A 145 -6.10 17.79 -14.03
C ALA A 145 -5.83 17.82 -12.52
N MET A 146 -4.72 17.22 -12.07
CA MET A 146 -4.31 17.25 -10.66
C MET A 146 -3.97 18.67 -10.20
N LEU A 147 -3.21 19.44 -10.96
CA LEU A 147 -2.89 20.84 -10.65
C LEU A 147 -4.16 21.70 -10.63
N ALA A 148 -5.06 21.52 -11.59
CA ALA A 148 -6.34 22.19 -11.61
C ALA A 148 -7.19 21.87 -10.37
N ALA A 149 -7.22 20.60 -9.95
CA ALA A 149 -7.94 20.17 -8.76
C ALA A 149 -7.32 20.75 -7.47
N VAL A 150 -6.00 20.83 -7.36
CA VAL A 150 -5.32 21.49 -6.23
C VAL A 150 -5.75 22.96 -6.13
N ARG A 151 -5.73 23.70 -7.24
CA ARG A 151 -6.14 25.11 -7.29
C ARG A 151 -7.61 25.31 -6.92
N ALA A 152 -8.50 24.48 -7.46
CA ALA A 152 -9.94 24.58 -7.25
C ALA A 152 -10.38 24.19 -5.84
N HIS A 153 -9.75 23.19 -5.25
CA HIS A 153 -10.22 22.58 -4.02
C HIS A 153 -9.35 22.85 -2.80
N ARG A 154 -8.10 23.26 -2.98
CA ARG A 154 -7.10 23.52 -1.92
C ARG A 154 -7.11 22.40 -0.87
N PRO A 155 -6.78 21.15 -1.27
CA PRO A 155 -6.88 20.00 -0.38
C PRO A 155 -5.94 20.14 0.82
N ALA A 156 -6.41 19.73 2.00
CA ALA A 156 -5.57 19.64 3.20
C ALA A 156 -4.56 18.48 3.09
N ILE A 157 -4.94 17.43 2.35
CA ILE A 157 -4.10 16.26 2.13
C ILE A 157 -4.17 15.87 0.65
N THR A 158 -3.01 15.65 0.03
CA THR A 158 -2.90 15.04 -1.30
C THR A 158 -2.12 13.74 -1.16
N TYR A 159 -2.70 12.60 -1.55
CA TYR A 159 -2.02 11.30 -1.57
C TYR A 159 -1.49 10.99 -2.97
N LEU A 160 -0.24 10.54 -3.04
CA LEU A 160 0.43 10.05 -4.24
C LEU A 160 1.12 8.72 -3.90
N ALA A 161 0.53 7.58 -4.30
CA ALA A 161 1.18 6.28 -4.12
C ALA A 161 2.32 6.09 -5.13
N TYR A 162 3.49 5.67 -4.68
CA TYR A 162 4.71 5.61 -5.47
C TYR A 162 5.57 4.39 -5.13
N PRO A 163 5.38 3.26 -5.84
CA PRO A 163 4.47 2.95 -6.95
C PRO A 163 2.99 2.98 -6.61
N ASN A 164 2.15 3.29 -7.63
CA ASN A 164 0.71 3.34 -7.45
C ASN A 164 0.09 1.93 -7.31
N ASN A 165 -0.95 1.80 -6.52
CA ASN A 165 -1.77 0.60 -6.37
C ASN A 165 -3.21 0.92 -6.79
N PRO A 166 -3.82 0.23 -7.78
CA PRO A 166 -3.44 -1.12 -8.25
C PRO A 166 -2.64 -1.15 -9.56
N THR A 167 -2.16 -0.04 -10.08
CA THR A 167 -1.57 0.03 -11.42
C THR A 167 -0.11 -0.42 -11.50
N GLY A 168 0.65 -0.31 -10.39
CA GLY A 168 2.03 -0.77 -10.27
C GLY A 168 3.09 0.19 -10.80
N ASN A 169 2.71 1.20 -11.56
CA ASN A 169 3.64 2.15 -12.18
C ASN A 169 4.12 3.23 -11.21
N LEU A 170 5.27 3.82 -11.51
CA LEU A 170 5.74 5.08 -10.93
C LEU A 170 5.14 6.25 -11.71
N PHE A 171 4.68 7.26 -11.00
CA PHE A 171 4.36 8.55 -11.61
C PHE A 171 5.63 9.32 -11.94
N ASP A 172 5.54 10.28 -12.86
CA ASP A 172 6.66 11.16 -13.18
C ASP A 172 7.06 11.98 -11.95
N ALA A 173 8.35 11.92 -11.57
CA ALA A 173 8.84 12.57 -10.35
C ALA A 173 8.80 14.11 -10.44
N ASP A 174 8.97 14.69 -11.64
CA ASP A 174 8.89 16.14 -11.82
C ASP A 174 7.44 16.63 -11.76
N ALA A 175 6.50 15.83 -12.27
CA ALA A 175 5.07 16.07 -12.06
C ALA A 175 4.68 16.05 -10.58
N MET A 176 5.19 15.09 -9.81
CA MET A 176 4.95 15.03 -8.37
C MET A 176 5.57 16.22 -7.63
N ARG A 177 6.77 16.68 -8.04
CA ARG A 177 7.37 17.93 -7.51
C ARG A 177 6.55 19.16 -7.86
N ALA A 178 5.96 19.22 -9.04
CA ALA A 178 5.07 20.32 -9.43
C ALA A 178 3.83 20.37 -8.52
N LEU A 179 3.26 19.23 -8.19
CA LEU A 179 2.14 19.12 -7.23
C LEU A 179 2.55 19.55 -5.82
N LEU A 180 3.71 19.13 -5.33
CA LEU A 180 4.25 19.58 -4.04
C LEU A 180 4.35 21.11 -3.96
N ARG A 181 4.87 21.76 -5.01
CA ARG A 181 4.97 23.23 -5.09
C ARG A 181 3.59 23.89 -5.17
N GLU A 182 2.66 23.33 -5.94
CA GLU A 182 1.31 23.88 -6.10
C GLU A 182 0.50 23.80 -4.80
N VAL A 183 0.59 22.68 -4.06
CA VAL A 183 -0.04 22.53 -2.74
C VAL A 183 0.58 23.51 -1.74
N GLY A 184 1.89 23.69 -1.77
CA GLY A 184 2.62 24.65 -0.93
C GLY A 184 2.27 24.54 0.54
N ASP A 185 1.95 25.67 1.17
CA ASP A 185 1.57 25.80 2.58
C ASP A 185 0.08 25.53 2.86
N SER A 186 -0.72 25.28 1.82
CA SER A 186 -2.17 25.05 1.97
C SER A 186 -2.53 23.64 2.43
N GLY A 187 -1.63 22.67 2.32
CA GLY A 187 -1.85 21.28 2.67
C GLY A 187 -0.57 20.47 2.72
N VAL A 188 -0.70 19.18 3.00
CA VAL A 188 0.41 18.22 2.95
C VAL A 188 0.26 17.29 1.75
N VAL A 189 1.40 16.86 1.22
CA VAL A 189 1.45 15.81 0.18
C VAL A 189 2.09 14.56 0.79
N VAL A 190 1.31 13.48 0.85
CA VAL A 190 1.76 12.17 1.32
C VAL A 190 2.19 11.34 0.12
N VAL A 191 3.48 11.10 0.00
CA VAL A 191 4.02 10.12 -0.95
C VAL A 191 4.05 8.77 -0.25
N ASP A 192 3.13 7.89 -0.65
CA ASP A 192 3.01 6.54 -0.09
C ASP A 192 3.91 5.57 -0.83
N GLU A 193 5.02 5.25 -0.22
CA GLU A 193 6.06 4.35 -0.71
C GLU A 193 5.93 2.93 -0.14
N ALA A 194 4.71 2.42 0.01
CA ALA A 194 4.49 1.07 0.53
C ALA A 194 5.21 -0.03 -0.29
N TYR A 195 5.49 0.22 -1.57
CA TYR A 195 6.16 -0.71 -2.48
C TYR A 195 7.59 -0.29 -2.83
N GLN A 196 8.17 0.66 -2.12
CA GLN A 196 9.52 1.19 -2.36
C GLN A 196 10.62 0.11 -2.45
N PRO A 197 10.60 -0.99 -1.68
CA PRO A 197 11.65 -2.01 -1.78
C PRO A 197 11.81 -2.63 -3.18
N PHE A 198 10.79 -2.49 -4.05
CA PHE A 198 10.77 -3.02 -5.42
C PHE A 198 10.94 -1.93 -6.48
N ALA A 199 10.94 -0.67 -6.07
CA ALA A 199 11.04 0.50 -6.94
C ALA A 199 12.47 1.01 -7.07
N GLY A 200 12.80 1.59 -8.21
CA GLY A 200 14.12 2.18 -8.47
C GLY A 200 14.29 3.63 -8.01
N ASP A 201 13.24 4.26 -7.44
CA ASP A 201 13.27 5.66 -6.99
C ASP A 201 12.52 5.85 -5.67
N SER A 202 12.73 7.01 -5.02
CA SER A 202 12.12 7.38 -3.74
C SER A 202 12.08 8.88 -3.54
N PHE A 203 11.07 9.35 -2.84
CA PHE A 203 10.95 10.72 -2.37
C PHE A 203 11.61 10.94 -0.98
N MET A 204 12.04 9.91 -0.30
CA MET A 204 12.71 10.03 1.01
C MET A 204 13.92 10.98 1.00
N PRO A 205 14.84 10.94 0.01
CA PRO A 205 15.95 11.89 -0.08
C PRO A 205 15.51 13.34 -0.33
N ARG A 206 14.26 13.55 -0.80
CA ARG A 206 13.71 14.86 -1.17
C ARG A 206 12.98 15.56 -0.02
N LEU A 207 12.96 14.97 1.17
CA LEU A 207 12.31 15.58 2.35
C LEU A 207 12.82 17.00 2.66
N ALA A 208 14.08 17.28 2.41
CA ALA A 208 14.65 18.61 2.63
C ALA A 208 14.26 19.66 1.56
N GLU A 209 13.62 19.24 0.46
CA GLU A 209 13.20 20.13 -0.62
C GLU A 209 11.82 20.76 -0.36
N PHE A 210 11.00 20.10 0.50
CA PHE A 210 9.60 20.48 0.67
C PHE A 210 9.12 20.31 2.12
N ASP A 211 8.73 21.40 2.76
CA ASP A 211 8.23 21.39 4.15
C ASP A 211 6.87 20.68 4.29
N ASN A 212 6.11 20.55 3.21
CA ASN A 212 4.80 19.91 3.14
C ASN A 212 4.84 18.44 2.68
N LEU A 213 6.04 17.88 2.46
CA LEU A 213 6.21 16.47 2.05
C LEU A 213 6.18 15.55 3.27
N ILE A 214 5.38 14.51 3.17
CA ILE A 214 5.37 13.34 4.05
C ILE A 214 5.70 12.12 3.20
N VAL A 215 6.75 11.38 3.56
CA VAL A 215 7.02 10.06 2.96
C VAL A 215 6.59 8.98 3.92
N MET A 216 5.67 8.12 3.47
CA MET A 216 5.10 7.04 4.27
C MET A 216 5.53 5.69 3.70
N ARG A 217 5.95 4.77 4.57
CA ARG A 217 6.37 3.40 4.22
C ARG A 217 5.77 2.36 5.16
N THR A 218 5.75 1.12 4.73
CA THR A 218 5.41 -0.04 5.56
C THR A 218 6.44 -1.14 5.39
N VAL A 219 6.71 -1.88 6.45
CA VAL A 219 7.52 -3.10 6.35
C VAL A 219 6.72 -4.32 5.89
N SER A 220 5.40 -4.17 5.73
CA SER A 220 4.50 -5.25 5.33
C SER A 220 4.89 -5.88 3.99
N LYS A 221 5.29 -5.06 3.02
CA LYS A 221 5.61 -5.55 1.67
C LYS A 221 7.05 -6.05 1.56
N LEU A 222 7.91 -5.60 2.46
CA LEU A 222 9.29 -6.06 2.57
C LEU A 222 9.42 -7.51 3.08
N GLY A 223 8.39 -8.04 3.76
CA GLY A 223 8.38 -9.42 4.28
C GLY A 223 7.88 -9.54 5.72
N LEU A 224 7.38 -8.46 6.27
CA LEU A 224 6.98 -8.38 7.68
C LEU A 224 5.51 -7.98 7.83
N ALA A 225 4.62 -8.49 6.95
CA ALA A 225 3.20 -8.15 6.97
C ALA A 225 2.53 -8.46 8.31
N GLY A 226 2.92 -9.56 8.96
CA GLY A 226 2.32 -10.04 10.21
C GLY A 226 2.58 -9.14 11.43
N ILE A 227 3.66 -8.34 11.42
CA ILE A 227 3.97 -7.48 12.58
C ILE A 227 3.30 -6.11 12.52
N ARG A 228 2.61 -5.77 11.44
CA ARG A 228 1.83 -4.55 11.30
C ARG A 228 2.59 -3.26 11.63
N LEU A 229 3.77 -3.05 11.05
CA LEU A 229 4.55 -1.84 11.26
C LEU A 229 4.60 -0.98 10.00
N GLY A 230 4.31 0.31 10.15
CA GLY A 230 4.56 1.37 9.19
C GLY A 230 5.28 2.53 9.85
N TYR A 231 5.85 3.40 9.04
CA TYR A 231 6.46 4.64 9.50
C TYR A 231 6.26 5.76 8.47
N MET A 232 6.23 6.99 8.94
CA MET A 232 6.27 8.17 8.07
C MET A 232 7.33 9.14 8.56
N SER A 233 7.98 9.82 7.61
CA SER A 233 8.95 10.87 7.83
C SER A 233 8.49 12.17 7.18
N ALA A 234 8.74 13.28 7.85
CA ALA A 234 8.40 14.63 7.41
C ALA A 234 9.22 15.67 8.18
N ALA A 235 9.01 16.95 7.89
CA ALA A 235 9.56 18.05 8.69
C ALA A 235 9.15 17.92 10.18
N ALA A 236 10.08 18.17 11.09
CA ALA A 236 9.89 17.96 12.53
C ALA A 236 8.65 18.66 13.12
N PRO A 237 8.26 19.89 12.70
CA PRO A 237 7.00 20.51 13.15
C PRO A 237 5.76 19.67 12.81
N LEU A 238 5.68 19.10 11.60
CA LEU A 238 4.56 18.23 11.20
C LEU A 238 4.52 16.94 12.02
N LEU A 239 5.67 16.27 12.19
CA LEU A 239 5.74 15.05 12.99
C LEU A 239 5.28 15.28 14.42
N LYS A 240 5.63 16.43 15.03
CA LYS A 240 5.21 16.79 16.38
C LYS A 240 3.69 16.93 16.51
N GLU A 241 3.01 17.46 15.51
CA GLU A 241 1.56 17.58 15.52
C GLU A 241 0.88 16.22 15.30
N PHE A 242 1.37 15.40 14.39
CA PHE A 242 0.84 14.06 14.14
C PHE A 242 1.05 13.11 15.34
N ASP A 243 2.16 13.25 16.07
CA ASP A 243 2.43 12.43 17.28
C ASP A 243 1.39 12.65 18.39
N LYS A 244 0.73 13.82 18.44
CA LYS A 244 -0.35 14.10 19.39
C LYS A 244 -1.63 13.29 19.12
N VAL A 245 -1.84 12.87 17.86
CA VAL A 245 -3.00 12.10 17.41
C VAL A 245 -2.73 10.59 17.51
N ARG A 246 -1.47 10.21 17.49
CA ARG A 246 -1.07 8.80 17.58
C ARG A 246 -1.52 8.19 18.93
N PRO A 247 -2.23 7.02 18.93
CA PRO A 247 -2.57 6.35 20.17
C PRO A 247 -1.33 6.02 21.02
N PRO A 248 -1.36 6.21 22.33
CA PRO A 248 -0.25 5.83 23.19
C PRO A 248 -0.02 4.31 23.11
N TYR A 249 1.24 3.89 23.13
CA TYR A 249 1.64 2.46 23.08
C TYR A 249 1.13 1.70 21.84
N ASN A 250 0.93 2.40 20.72
CA ASN A 250 0.35 1.82 19.50
C ASN A 250 1.17 0.68 18.90
N ILE A 251 2.50 0.65 19.08
CA ILE A 251 3.35 -0.45 18.64
C ILE A 251 3.61 -1.38 19.83
N ASN A 252 3.20 -2.63 19.71
CA ASN A 252 3.38 -3.62 20.77
C ASN A 252 4.83 -4.12 20.85
N VAL A 253 5.20 -4.73 22.00
CA VAL A 253 6.57 -5.17 22.27
C VAL A 253 7.08 -6.24 21.31
N LEU A 254 6.21 -7.10 20.78
CA LEU A 254 6.59 -8.13 19.81
C LEU A 254 6.92 -7.50 18.45
N THR A 255 6.11 -6.53 18.02
CA THR A 255 6.37 -5.75 16.79
C THR A 255 7.69 -4.98 16.90
N GLU A 256 7.91 -4.27 18.03
CA GLU A 256 9.14 -3.51 18.26
C GLU A 256 10.38 -4.40 18.21
N ALA A 257 10.38 -5.52 18.95
CA ALA A 257 11.51 -6.45 19.01
C ALA A 257 11.75 -7.14 17.66
N THR A 258 10.68 -7.56 16.95
CA THR A 258 10.82 -8.20 15.64
C THR A 258 11.38 -7.21 14.62
N ALA A 259 10.87 -5.98 14.60
CA ALA A 259 11.35 -4.97 13.67
C ALA A 259 12.83 -4.61 13.93
N ALA A 260 13.23 -4.43 15.18
CA ALA A 260 14.61 -4.17 15.54
C ALA A 260 15.53 -5.33 15.09
N PHE A 261 15.15 -6.56 15.38
CA PHE A 261 15.88 -7.75 14.92
C PHE A 261 16.02 -7.80 13.39
N MET A 262 14.94 -7.55 12.67
CA MET A 262 14.97 -7.63 11.20
C MET A 262 15.74 -6.48 10.55
N LEU A 263 15.85 -5.32 11.19
CA LEU A 263 16.72 -4.23 10.75
C LEU A 263 18.21 -4.58 10.91
N GLU A 264 18.57 -5.41 11.91
CA GLU A 264 19.93 -5.97 12.05
C GLU A 264 20.26 -6.96 10.90
N HIS A 265 19.24 -7.58 10.30
CA HIS A 265 19.33 -8.58 9.24
C HIS A 265 18.62 -8.14 7.94
N SER A 266 18.69 -6.83 7.63
CA SER A 266 17.98 -6.26 6.47
C SER A 266 18.44 -6.84 5.13
N ASP A 267 19.68 -7.31 5.03
CA ASP A 267 20.27 -7.97 3.87
C ASP A 267 19.44 -9.18 3.39
N VAL A 268 18.83 -9.94 4.31
CA VAL A 268 17.94 -11.05 3.96
C VAL A 268 16.67 -10.54 3.26
N LEU A 269 16.07 -9.47 3.77
CA LEU A 269 14.87 -8.88 3.17
C LEU A 269 15.19 -8.22 1.82
N ASP A 270 16.33 -7.55 1.72
CA ASP A 270 16.80 -6.93 0.48
C ASP A 270 17.06 -7.99 -0.61
N ALA A 271 17.67 -9.13 -0.25
CA ALA A 271 17.86 -10.24 -1.17
C ALA A 271 16.53 -10.84 -1.65
N GLN A 272 15.53 -10.97 -0.76
CA GLN A 272 14.19 -11.42 -1.12
C GLN A 272 13.49 -10.41 -2.05
N ALA A 273 13.59 -9.12 -1.77
CA ALA A 273 13.04 -8.07 -2.63
C ALA A 273 13.66 -8.09 -4.02
N ALA A 274 14.99 -8.26 -4.12
CA ALA A 274 15.70 -8.40 -5.39
C ALA A 274 15.22 -9.64 -6.18
N ALA A 275 15.03 -10.79 -5.50
CA ALA A 275 14.51 -11.99 -6.13
C ALA A 275 13.08 -11.77 -6.68
N ILE A 276 12.22 -11.08 -5.94
CA ILE A 276 10.88 -10.71 -6.38
C ILE A 276 10.95 -9.80 -7.62
N CYS A 277 11.87 -8.85 -7.68
CA CYS A 277 12.05 -7.99 -8.86
C CYS A 277 12.43 -8.81 -10.10
N VAL A 278 13.35 -9.77 -9.98
CA VAL A 278 13.72 -10.69 -11.08
C VAL A 278 12.51 -11.50 -11.54
N GLU A 279 11.76 -12.07 -10.59
CA GLU A 279 10.55 -12.84 -10.89
C GLU A 279 9.44 -11.97 -11.51
N ARG A 280 9.32 -10.70 -11.12
CA ARG A 280 8.38 -9.76 -11.75
C ARG A 280 8.63 -9.61 -13.24
N GLU A 281 9.87 -9.40 -13.64
CA GLU A 281 10.22 -9.25 -15.06
C GLU A 281 9.94 -10.55 -15.83
N ARG A 282 10.31 -11.70 -15.25
CA ARG A 282 10.06 -13.01 -15.87
C ARG A 282 8.56 -13.28 -16.01
N LEU A 283 7.78 -13.03 -14.97
CA LEU A 283 6.33 -13.24 -14.95
C LEU A 283 5.62 -12.29 -15.94
N SER A 284 6.04 -11.02 -15.97
CA SER A 284 5.51 -10.02 -16.91
C SER A 284 5.72 -10.45 -18.36
N ALA A 285 6.93 -10.88 -18.72
CA ALA A 285 7.26 -11.35 -20.06
C ALA A 285 6.44 -12.60 -20.44
N ALA A 286 6.31 -13.57 -19.51
CA ALA A 286 5.54 -14.78 -19.76
C ALA A 286 4.04 -14.50 -19.96
N MET A 287 3.45 -13.61 -19.18
CA MET A 287 2.04 -13.20 -19.36
C MET A 287 1.82 -12.41 -20.65
N ALA A 288 2.75 -11.53 -21.02
CA ALA A 288 2.67 -10.75 -22.25
C ALA A 288 2.73 -11.62 -23.52
N ALA A 289 3.30 -12.82 -23.44
CA ALA A 289 3.33 -13.78 -24.53
C ALA A 289 1.96 -14.52 -24.71
N LEU A 290 1.04 -14.43 -23.74
CA LEU A 290 -0.26 -15.08 -23.83
C LEU A 290 -1.22 -14.26 -24.71
N PRO A 291 -1.82 -14.86 -25.74
CA PRO A 291 -2.77 -14.15 -26.61
C PRO A 291 -3.98 -13.61 -25.84
N GLY A 292 -4.26 -12.32 -25.99
CA GLY A 292 -5.37 -11.65 -25.34
C GLY A 292 -5.13 -11.25 -23.89
N VAL A 293 -3.87 -11.16 -23.49
CA VAL A 293 -3.43 -10.58 -22.22
C VAL A 293 -2.59 -9.33 -22.50
N ALA A 294 -3.00 -8.20 -21.98
CA ALA A 294 -2.20 -6.97 -21.96
C ALA A 294 -1.62 -6.80 -20.55
N VAL A 295 -0.30 -6.65 -20.46
CA VAL A 295 0.43 -6.49 -19.20
C VAL A 295 0.89 -5.05 -19.06
N PHE A 296 0.65 -4.43 -17.91
CA PHE A 296 1.12 -3.07 -17.62
C PHE A 296 2.48 -3.09 -16.92
N PRO A 297 3.34 -2.11 -17.18
CA PRO A 297 4.62 -1.98 -16.48
C PRO A 297 4.43 -1.85 -14.97
N SER A 298 5.29 -2.49 -14.18
CA SER A 298 5.22 -2.44 -12.73
C SER A 298 6.60 -2.19 -12.10
N ALA A 299 6.61 -1.33 -11.09
CA ALA A 299 7.73 -1.11 -10.18
C ALA A 299 7.40 -1.59 -8.74
N ALA A 300 6.34 -2.42 -8.58
CA ALA A 300 5.90 -2.99 -7.33
C ALA A 300 6.13 -4.51 -7.27
N ASN A 301 5.71 -5.17 -6.20
CA ASN A 301 5.71 -6.64 -6.10
C ASN A 301 4.41 -7.28 -6.63
N PHE A 302 3.73 -6.62 -7.52
CA PHE A 302 2.54 -7.12 -8.20
C PHE A 302 2.50 -6.60 -9.64
N ILE A 303 1.69 -7.23 -10.47
CA ILE A 303 1.52 -6.85 -11.87
C ILE A 303 0.03 -6.67 -12.14
N LEU A 304 -0.33 -5.60 -12.85
CA LEU A 304 -1.64 -5.41 -13.42
C LEU A 304 -1.68 -6.01 -14.82
N LEU A 305 -2.69 -6.84 -15.08
CA LEU A 305 -2.94 -7.37 -16.41
C LEU A 305 -4.40 -7.11 -16.81
N ARG A 306 -4.65 -6.97 -18.11
CA ARG A 306 -6.00 -6.83 -18.68
C ARG A 306 -6.29 -7.99 -19.61
N ILE A 307 -7.47 -8.58 -19.49
CA ILE A 307 -8.00 -9.55 -20.45
C ILE A 307 -8.57 -8.76 -21.61
N SER A 308 -7.97 -8.93 -22.80
CA SER A 308 -8.30 -8.20 -24.04
C SER A 308 -8.90 -9.14 -25.09
N ARG A 309 -9.83 -10.01 -24.68
CA ARG A 309 -10.57 -10.93 -25.55
C ARG A 309 -12.03 -10.53 -25.60
N PRO A 310 -12.66 -10.38 -26.79
CA PRO A 310 -14.07 -10.00 -26.89
C PRO A 310 -15.02 -10.99 -26.22
N GLU A 311 -14.67 -12.29 -26.24
CA GLU A 311 -15.48 -13.39 -25.73
C GLU A 311 -15.25 -13.70 -24.23
N LEU A 312 -14.32 -12.99 -23.57
CA LEU A 312 -13.88 -13.36 -22.22
C LEU A 312 -13.63 -12.13 -21.37
N THR A 313 -14.32 -12.02 -20.25
CA THR A 313 -14.13 -10.95 -19.29
C THR A 313 -13.07 -11.28 -18.22
N GLY A 314 -12.48 -10.25 -17.64
CA GLY A 314 -11.58 -10.40 -16.49
C GLY A 314 -12.26 -11.09 -15.29
N ALA A 315 -13.57 -10.86 -15.08
CA ALA A 315 -14.33 -11.53 -14.04
C ALA A 315 -14.45 -13.04 -14.29
N GLN A 316 -14.71 -13.46 -15.52
CA GLN A 316 -14.75 -14.88 -15.87
C GLN A 316 -13.41 -15.57 -15.71
N VAL A 317 -12.31 -14.90 -16.08
CA VAL A 317 -10.95 -15.43 -15.84
C VAL A 317 -10.68 -15.54 -14.34
N PHE A 318 -11.07 -14.55 -13.55
CA PHE A 318 -10.95 -14.59 -12.10
C PHE A 318 -11.66 -15.81 -11.48
N GLU A 319 -12.92 -16.07 -11.83
CA GLU A 319 -13.66 -17.24 -11.34
C GLU A 319 -12.98 -18.56 -11.73
N ARG A 320 -12.49 -18.66 -12.97
CA ARG A 320 -11.76 -19.86 -13.43
C ARG A 320 -10.42 -20.06 -12.70
N LEU A 321 -9.74 -18.99 -12.29
CA LEU A 321 -8.55 -19.04 -11.44
C LEU A 321 -8.90 -19.56 -10.04
N LEU A 322 -10.01 -19.11 -9.46
CA LEU A 322 -10.51 -19.61 -8.17
C LEU A 322 -10.81 -21.12 -8.22
N GLU A 323 -11.44 -21.60 -9.28
CA GLU A 323 -11.69 -23.05 -9.50
C GLU A 323 -10.38 -23.86 -9.52
N ARG A 324 -9.28 -23.25 -9.96
CA ARG A 324 -7.92 -23.83 -10.01
C ARG A 324 -7.09 -23.54 -8.76
N ARG A 325 -7.74 -23.08 -7.70
CA ARG A 325 -7.10 -22.77 -6.42
C ARG A 325 -5.99 -21.70 -6.52
N VAL A 326 -6.18 -20.72 -7.41
CA VAL A 326 -5.31 -19.54 -7.51
C VAL A 326 -6.13 -18.31 -7.18
N LEU A 327 -5.73 -17.59 -6.14
CA LEU A 327 -6.40 -16.38 -5.64
C LEU A 327 -5.60 -15.15 -6.06
N VAL A 328 -6.12 -14.38 -7.01
CA VAL A 328 -5.63 -13.06 -7.42
C VAL A 328 -6.63 -11.97 -7.00
N LYS A 329 -6.36 -10.71 -7.29
CA LYS A 329 -7.33 -9.63 -7.05
C LYS A 329 -8.03 -9.21 -8.33
N ASN A 330 -9.36 -9.38 -8.39
CA ASN A 330 -10.16 -8.75 -9.43
C ASN A 330 -10.34 -7.27 -9.09
N VAL A 331 -9.77 -6.39 -9.91
CA VAL A 331 -9.82 -4.92 -9.75
C VAL A 331 -10.76 -4.26 -10.76
N GLY A 332 -11.37 -5.04 -11.65
CA GLY A 332 -12.17 -4.54 -12.78
C GLY A 332 -13.40 -3.70 -12.39
N ARG A 333 -13.86 -3.82 -11.13
CA ARG A 333 -15.00 -3.04 -10.61
C ARG A 333 -14.59 -1.80 -9.82
N MET A 334 -13.28 -1.57 -9.63
CA MET A 334 -12.81 -0.44 -8.82
C MET A 334 -12.90 0.89 -9.57
N HIS A 335 -12.70 0.87 -10.89
CA HIS A 335 -12.75 2.06 -11.75
C HIS A 335 -12.91 1.65 -13.22
N ALA A 336 -13.51 2.51 -14.06
CA ALA A 336 -13.70 2.22 -15.49
C ALA A 336 -12.36 1.94 -16.23
N LEU A 337 -11.28 2.64 -15.87
CA LEU A 337 -9.94 2.39 -16.41
C LEU A 337 -9.37 1.00 -16.10
N LEU A 338 -9.97 0.26 -15.16
CA LEU A 338 -9.55 -1.09 -14.77
C LEU A 338 -10.47 -2.18 -15.30
N GLU A 339 -11.40 -1.85 -16.21
CA GLU A 339 -12.29 -2.84 -16.80
C GLU A 339 -11.49 -4.04 -17.34
N ASN A 340 -11.94 -5.24 -16.98
CA ASN A 340 -11.28 -6.52 -17.29
C ASN A 340 -9.86 -6.70 -16.76
N CYS A 341 -9.45 -5.90 -15.75
CA CYS A 341 -8.13 -6.01 -15.14
C CYS A 341 -8.13 -6.93 -13.91
N LEU A 342 -7.05 -7.69 -13.80
CA LEU A 342 -6.67 -8.47 -12.63
C LEU A 342 -5.32 -7.94 -12.11
N ARG A 343 -5.12 -7.96 -10.79
CA ARG A 343 -3.83 -7.67 -10.17
C ARG A 343 -3.31 -8.95 -9.53
N VAL A 344 -2.10 -9.36 -9.92
CA VAL A 344 -1.43 -10.56 -9.42
C VAL A 344 -0.19 -10.18 -8.62
N THR A 345 -0.04 -10.74 -7.42
CA THR A 345 1.19 -10.63 -6.63
C THR A 345 2.30 -11.46 -7.27
N VAL A 346 3.51 -10.91 -7.33
CA VAL A 346 4.70 -11.67 -7.72
C VAL A 346 5.15 -12.52 -6.55
N SER A 347 5.25 -13.82 -6.77
CA SER A 347 5.56 -14.81 -5.76
C SER A 347 6.81 -15.63 -6.10
N THR A 348 6.97 -16.79 -5.46
CA THR A 348 8.06 -17.73 -5.77
C THR A 348 7.98 -18.24 -7.20
N PRO A 349 9.10 -18.67 -7.82
CA PRO A 349 9.09 -19.27 -9.16
C PRO A 349 8.06 -20.38 -9.33
N SER A 350 7.88 -21.22 -8.29
CA SER A 350 6.90 -22.32 -8.30
C SER A 350 5.45 -21.83 -8.31
N GLU A 351 5.11 -20.88 -7.46
CA GLU A 351 3.75 -20.32 -7.39
C GLU A 351 3.41 -19.49 -8.63
N ASN A 352 4.38 -18.74 -9.17
CA ASN A 352 4.25 -18.02 -10.42
C ASN A 352 4.02 -18.99 -11.61
N ALA A 353 4.69 -20.14 -11.64
CA ALA A 353 4.47 -21.17 -12.66
C ALA A 353 3.06 -21.79 -12.54
N GLN A 354 2.57 -22.06 -11.33
CA GLN A 354 1.21 -22.53 -11.09
C GLN A 354 0.17 -21.51 -11.56
N PHE A 355 0.38 -20.24 -11.25
CA PHE A 355 -0.48 -19.16 -11.73
C PHE A 355 -0.50 -19.08 -13.26
N LEU A 356 0.66 -19.11 -13.92
CA LEU A 356 0.75 -19.05 -15.40
C LEU A 356 0.00 -20.20 -16.05
N ALA A 357 0.17 -21.43 -15.56
CA ALA A 357 -0.53 -22.60 -16.07
C ALA A 357 -2.06 -22.48 -15.86
N ALA A 358 -2.47 -21.97 -14.69
CA ALA A 358 -3.88 -21.73 -14.40
C ALA A 358 -4.46 -20.62 -15.29
N LEU A 359 -3.73 -19.54 -15.53
CA LEU A 359 -4.12 -18.42 -16.40
C LEU A 359 -4.28 -18.90 -17.84
N GLU A 360 -3.28 -19.58 -18.41
CA GLU A 360 -3.32 -20.14 -19.75
C GLU A 360 -4.51 -21.08 -19.96
N SER A 361 -4.74 -22.00 -19.03
CA SER A 361 -5.90 -22.89 -19.03
C SER A 361 -7.23 -22.11 -18.96
N SER A 362 -7.28 -21.04 -18.17
CA SER A 362 -8.49 -20.19 -18.02
C SER A 362 -8.80 -19.40 -19.29
N LEU A 363 -7.78 -19.01 -20.06
CA LEU A 363 -7.91 -18.33 -21.33
C LEU A 363 -8.37 -19.25 -22.46
N ASN A 364 -7.97 -20.53 -22.46
CA ASN A 364 -8.22 -21.49 -23.54
C ASN A 364 -9.51 -22.32 -23.36
N PHE A 365 -10.27 -22.09 -22.29
CA PHE A 365 -11.50 -22.83 -22.01
C PHE A 365 -12.57 -22.47 -23.05
N ARG A 366 -12.84 -23.39 -24.01
CA ARG A 366 -14.00 -23.31 -24.90
C ARG A 366 -15.24 -23.68 -24.07
N THR A 367 -16.19 -22.78 -23.97
CA THR A 367 -17.54 -23.11 -23.47
C THR A 367 -18.12 -24.12 -24.49
N VAL A 368 -18.35 -25.35 -24.04
CA VAL A 368 -19.05 -26.38 -24.83
C VAL A 368 -20.52 -26.04 -24.91
#